data_d27e799fbca430d7cc248c11e630158a
#
_entry.id   d27e799fbca430d7cc248c11e630158a
#
_cell.length_a   1.000
_cell.length_b   1.000
_cell.length_c   1.000
_cell.angle_alpha   90.00
_cell.angle_beta   90.00
_cell.angle_gamma   90.00
#
_symmetry.space_group_name_H-M   'P 1'
#
loop_
_entity.id
_entity.type
_entity.pdbx_description
1 polymer ?
#
loop_
_entity_poly.entity_id
_entity_poly.type
_entity_poly.pdbx_seq_one_letter_code
_entity_poly.pdbx_strand_id
1 'polypeptide(L)'
;MFTRFNDALMLAARQQFGPTKSRRAIIVLSDGIDSGRGVASLQGALKALLEAQVTAYVISNTEIARSAKQAELDSLLTGNDSSVRFNQLRVADLREGLRVLDQSEANLEQLATATGGRLYKPHSFLSLDSTYAEVAEELGHQYALYYSPLNKARDGSFRRVRVEIINPAYRPQTRVGYFAPKG
;
A
#
# COMPACT_ATOMS: atom_id res chain seq x y z
N MET A 1 -4.50 -8.78 -19.78
CA MET A 1 -4.05 -7.44 -19.41
C MET A 1 -2.98 -7.60 -18.33
N PHE A 2 -1.83 -6.90 -18.42
CA PHE A 2 -0.76 -7.03 -17.42
C PHE A 2 -0.65 -5.72 -16.65
N THR A 3 -0.70 -5.80 -15.34
CA THR A 3 -0.53 -4.66 -14.45
C THR A 3 0.93 -4.58 -14.02
N ARG A 4 1.55 -3.41 -14.14
CA ARG A 4 2.91 -3.10 -13.68
C ARG A 4 2.83 -2.11 -12.51
N PHE A 5 2.29 -2.60 -11.41
CA PHE A 5 1.99 -1.77 -10.24
C PHE A 5 3.25 -1.12 -9.66
N ASN A 6 4.30 -1.91 -9.44
CA ASN A 6 5.55 -1.42 -8.87
C ASN A 6 6.27 -0.42 -9.79
N ASP A 7 6.24 -0.64 -11.12
CA ASP A 7 6.81 0.31 -12.09
C ASP A 7 6.06 1.64 -12.05
N ALA A 8 4.73 1.61 -11.98
CA ALA A 8 3.91 2.83 -11.92
C ALA A 8 4.22 3.66 -10.66
N LEU A 9 4.33 3.02 -9.50
CA LEU A 9 4.70 3.69 -8.26
C LEU A 9 6.11 4.29 -8.32
N MET A 10 7.08 3.52 -8.82
CA MET A 10 8.46 4.00 -8.96
C MET A 10 8.54 5.18 -9.94
N LEU A 11 7.81 5.12 -11.05
CA LEU A 11 7.76 6.19 -12.04
C LEU A 11 7.13 7.45 -11.44
N ALA A 12 5.98 7.32 -10.76
CA ALA A 12 5.32 8.42 -10.08
C ALA A 12 6.25 9.09 -9.04
N ALA A 13 6.94 8.28 -8.21
CA ALA A 13 7.88 8.80 -7.22
C ALA A 13 9.03 9.60 -7.83
N ARG A 14 9.53 9.18 -9.00
CA ARG A 14 10.70 9.80 -9.64
C ARG A 14 10.37 10.99 -10.52
N GLN A 15 9.20 11.01 -11.16
CA GLN A 15 8.88 11.99 -12.21
C GLN A 15 7.87 13.04 -11.79
N GLN A 16 6.95 12.73 -10.87
CA GLN A 16 5.85 13.65 -10.53
C GLN A 16 6.19 14.62 -9.39
N PHE A 17 7.21 14.32 -8.60
CA PHE A 17 7.55 15.12 -7.43
C PHE A 17 8.84 15.91 -7.68
N GLY A 18 8.72 17.12 -8.21
CA GLY A 18 9.83 18.05 -8.41
C GLY A 18 10.46 18.53 -7.08
N PRO A 19 11.51 19.36 -7.11
CA PRO A 19 12.24 19.84 -5.94
C PRO A 19 11.43 20.91 -5.17
N THR A 20 10.28 20.55 -4.62
CA THR A 20 9.46 21.43 -3.79
C THR A 20 9.69 21.17 -2.31
N LYS A 21 9.52 22.22 -1.48
CA LYS A 21 9.56 22.12 -0.01
C LYS A 21 8.21 21.66 0.60
N SER A 22 7.19 21.44 -0.22
CA SER A 22 5.85 21.05 0.22
C SER A 22 5.79 19.57 0.58
N ARG A 23 4.81 19.21 1.42
CA ARG A 23 4.45 17.81 1.72
C ARG A 23 4.00 17.14 0.42
N ARG A 24 4.37 15.89 0.26
CA ARG A 24 4.07 15.10 -0.92
C ARG A 24 3.26 13.88 -0.52
N ALA A 25 2.14 13.68 -1.17
CA ALA A 25 1.31 12.51 -0.98
C ALA A 25 0.90 11.93 -2.33
N ILE A 26 0.71 10.63 -2.37
CA ILE A 26 0.10 9.91 -3.49
C ILE A 26 -1.10 9.13 -2.96
N ILE A 27 -2.22 9.18 -3.66
CA ILE A 27 -3.38 8.34 -3.39
C ILE A 27 -3.37 7.25 -4.46
N VAL A 28 -3.38 6.00 -4.01
CA VAL A 28 -3.32 4.82 -4.85
C VAL A 28 -4.61 4.05 -4.71
N LEU A 29 -5.39 3.90 -5.78
CA LEU A 29 -6.56 3.03 -5.84
C LEU A 29 -6.17 1.77 -6.64
N SER A 30 -6.04 0.63 -5.98
CA SER A 30 -5.58 -0.61 -6.63
C SER A 30 -5.84 -1.84 -5.76
N ASP A 31 -5.87 -3.02 -6.39
CA ASP A 31 -5.74 -4.31 -5.71
C ASP A 31 -4.28 -4.67 -5.41
N GLY A 32 -3.32 -3.88 -5.88
CA GLY A 32 -1.89 -4.07 -5.66
C GLY A 32 -1.28 -5.29 -6.35
N ILE A 33 -2.04 -5.99 -7.19
CA ILE A 33 -1.54 -7.16 -7.91
C ILE A 33 -0.58 -6.70 -9.01
N ASP A 34 0.68 -7.10 -8.90
CA ASP A 34 1.69 -6.90 -9.93
C ASP A 34 1.86 -8.18 -10.76
N SER A 35 1.85 -8.05 -12.08
CA SER A 35 1.98 -9.20 -12.98
C SER A 35 3.40 -9.78 -13.06
N GLY A 36 4.36 -9.20 -12.35
CA GLY A 36 5.77 -9.61 -12.34
C GLY A 36 6.51 -9.37 -13.66
N ARG A 37 5.90 -8.66 -14.61
CA ARG A 37 6.52 -8.33 -15.92
C ARG A 37 7.13 -6.94 -15.96
N GLY A 38 7.15 -6.25 -14.82
CA GLY A 38 7.80 -4.97 -14.63
C GLY A 38 9.29 -5.12 -14.32
N VAL A 39 9.98 -3.98 -14.26
CA VAL A 39 11.41 -3.89 -13.89
C VAL A 39 11.56 -3.60 -12.40
N ALA A 40 10.58 -2.94 -11.80
CA ALA A 40 10.60 -2.56 -10.40
C ALA A 40 10.07 -3.68 -9.50
N SER A 41 10.80 -3.97 -8.43
CA SER A 41 10.28 -4.73 -7.29
C SER A 41 9.49 -3.82 -6.34
N LEU A 42 8.67 -4.42 -5.45
CA LEU A 42 8.00 -3.68 -4.38
C LEU A 42 9.00 -2.87 -3.53
N GLN A 43 10.14 -3.47 -3.21
CA GLN A 43 11.20 -2.80 -2.45
C GLN A 43 11.82 -1.63 -3.22
N GLY A 44 11.95 -1.77 -4.54
CA GLY A 44 12.42 -0.69 -5.42
C GLY A 44 11.44 0.48 -5.46
N ALA A 45 10.14 0.20 -5.59
CA ALA A 45 9.09 1.20 -5.56
C ALA A 45 9.01 1.91 -4.18
N LEU A 46 9.04 1.14 -3.08
CA LEU A 46 9.07 1.67 -1.72
C LEU A 46 10.28 2.58 -1.48
N LYS A 47 11.47 2.14 -1.91
CA LYS A 47 12.69 2.94 -1.83
C LYS A 47 12.53 4.27 -2.58
N ALA A 48 11.99 4.26 -3.79
CA ALA A 48 11.77 5.46 -4.58
C ALA A 48 10.80 6.43 -3.88
N LEU A 49 9.72 5.94 -3.29
CA LEU A 49 8.77 6.77 -2.51
C LEU A 49 9.44 7.39 -1.28
N LEU A 50 10.25 6.64 -0.55
CA LEU A 50 10.97 7.14 0.62
C LEU A 50 12.06 8.17 0.24
N GLU A 51 12.78 7.95 -0.87
CA GLU A 51 13.76 8.91 -1.41
C GLU A 51 13.07 10.20 -1.86
N ALA A 52 11.90 10.09 -2.49
CA ALA A 52 11.09 11.24 -2.89
C ALA A 52 10.33 11.88 -1.71
N GLN A 53 10.39 11.30 -0.52
CA GLN A 53 9.67 11.72 0.68
C GLN A 53 8.14 11.79 0.48
N VAL A 54 7.58 10.85 -0.28
CA VAL A 54 6.15 10.77 -0.59
C VAL A 54 5.46 9.88 0.44
N THR A 55 4.34 10.33 0.98
CA THR A 55 3.43 9.53 1.80
C THR A 55 2.40 8.85 0.89
N ALA A 56 2.24 7.54 1.00
CA ALA A 56 1.29 6.79 0.18
C ALA A 56 0.02 6.45 0.97
N TYR A 57 -1.11 6.98 0.53
CA TYR A 57 -2.44 6.59 0.98
C TYR A 57 -3.00 5.59 -0.01
N VAL A 58 -3.32 4.40 0.46
CA VAL A 58 -3.74 3.30 -0.41
C VAL A 58 -5.20 2.97 -0.13
N ILE A 59 -6.02 3.03 -1.17
CA ILE A 59 -7.40 2.55 -1.16
C ILE A 59 -7.42 1.23 -1.91
N SER A 60 -7.56 0.13 -1.16
CA SER A 60 -7.52 -1.21 -1.74
C SER A 60 -8.91 -1.72 -2.07
N ASN A 61 -9.10 -2.23 -3.28
CA ASN A 61 -10.32 -2.94 -3.66
C ASN A 61 -10.21 -4.47 -3.46
N THR A 62 -9.18 -4.95 -2.75
CA THR A 62 -8.99 -6.38 -2.48
C THR A 62 -10.15 -7.00 -1.73
N GLU A 63 -10.78 -6.28 -0.77
CA GLU A 63 -11.91 -6.76 0.00
C GLU A 63 -13.15 -7.01 -0.87
N ILE A 64 -13.40 -6.12 -1.83
CA ILE A 64 -14.49 -6.27 -2.80
C ILE A 64 -14.26 -7.51 -3.68
N ALA A 65 -13.03 -7.68 -4.17
CA ALA A 65 -12.65 -8.85 -4.98
C ALA A 65 -12.66 -10.16 -4.17
N ARG A 66 -12.26 -10.10 -2.90
CA ARG A 66 -12.25 -11.23 -1.96
C ARG A 66 -13.68 -11.73 -1.70
N SER A 67 -14.59 -10.83 -1.37
CA SER A 67 -15.98 -11.18 -1.07
C SER A 67 -16.63 -11.94 -2.22
N ALA A 68 -16.43 -11.50 -3.46
CA ALA A 68 -16.96 -12.17 -4.65
C ALA A 68 -16.37 -13.58 -4.83
N LYS A 69 -15.03 -13.73 -4.70
CA LYS A 69 -14.35 -15.03 -4.83
C LYS A 69 -14.73 -15.99 -3.71
N GLN A 70 -14.87 -15.50 -2.48
CA GLN A 70 -15.25 -16.30 -1.32
C GLN A 70 -16.68 -16.81 -1.47
N ALA A 71 -17.63 -15.98 -1.88
CA ALA A 71 -19.01 -16.39 -2.12
C ALA A 71 -19.12 -17.48 -3.20
N GLU A 72 -18.34 -17.35 -4.29
CA GLU A 72 -18.28 -18.39 -5.32
C GLU A 72 -17.67 -19.69 -4.78
N LEU A 73 -16.58 -19.61 -4.02
CA LEU A 73 -15.94 -20.77 -3.40
C LEU A 73 -16.88 -21.51 -2.46
N ASP A 74 -17.57 -20.77 -1.58
CA ASP A 74 -18.52 -21.34 -0.62
C ASP A 74 -19.69 -22.03 -1.34
N SER A 75 -20.20 -21.41 -2.41
CA SER A 75 -21.24 -22.00 -3.25
C SER A 75 -20.80 -23.33 -3.88
N LEU A 76 -19.54 -23.44 -4.34
CA LEU A 76 -19.00 -24.66 -4.92
C LEU A 76 -18.77 -25.75 -3.87
N LEU A 77 -18.40 -25.37 -2.64
CA LEU A 77 -18.11 -26.32 -1.55
C LEU A 77 -19.37 -26.83 -0.85
N THR A 78 -20.48 -26.08 -0.88
CA THR A 78 -21.77 -26.51 -0.32
C THR A 78 -22.55 -27.46 -1.24
N GLY A 79 -22.06 -27.69 -2.46
CA GLY A 79 -22.62 -28.66 -3.40
C GLY A 79 -22.42 -30.13 -2.92
N ASN A 80 -23.06 -31.08 -3.62
CA ASN A 80 -22.82 -32.51 -3.34
C ASN A 80 -21.39 -32.91 -3.79
N ASP A 81 -20.90 -34.04 -3.26
CA ASP A 81 -19.54 -34.57 -3.53
C ASP A 81 -19.20 -34.67 -5.03
N SER A 82 -20.19 -34.97 -5.86
CA SER A 82 -20.00 -35.08 -7.31
C SER A 82 -19.72 -33.72 -7.96
N SER A 83 -20.41 -32.67 -7.53
CA SER A 83 -20.18 -31.29 -8.05
C SER A 83 -18.85 -30.72 -7.56
N VAL A 84 -18.43 -31.01 -6.33
CA VAL A 84 -17.11 -30.60 -5.80
C VAL A 84 -15.98 -31.25 -6.62
N ARG A 85 -16.09 -32.55 -6.91
CA ARG A 85 -15.09 -33.27 -7.74
C ARG A 85 -15.00 -32.71 -9.15
N PHE A 86 -16.15 -32.37 -9.76
CA PHE A 86 -16.18 -31.78 -11.11
C PHE A 86 -15.55 -30.40 -11.16
N ASN A 87 -15.64 -29.63 -10.06
CA ASN A 87 -15.17 -28.24 -9.98
C ASN A 87 -13.79 -28.10 -9.30
N GLN A 88 -13.03 -29.18 -9.13
CA GLN A 88 -11.74 -29.14 -8.41
C GLN A 88 -10.76 -28.06 -8.93
N LEU A 89 -10.65 -27.92 -10.25
CA LEU A 89 -9.79 -26.90 -10.85
C LEU A 89 -10.27 -25.49 -10.49
N ARG A 90 -11.59 -25.23 -10.56
CA ARG A 90 -12.17 -23.93 -10.20
C ARG A 90 -11.98 -23.60 -8.74
N VAL A 91 -12.15 -24.59 -7.85
CA VAL A 91 -11.88 -24.44 -6.41
C VAL A 91 -10.40 -24.12 -6.16
N ALA A 92 -9.48 -24.78 -6.87
CA ALA A 92 -8.06 -24.51 -6.76
C ALA A 92 -7.72 -23.09 -7.24
N ASP A 93 -8.27 -22.65 -8.37
CA ASP A 93 -8.10 -21.31 -8.91
C ASP A 93 -8.62 -20.22 -7.97
N LEU A 94 -9.80 -20.44 -7.35
CA LEU A 94 -10.37 -19.49 -6.40
C LEU A 94 -9.51 -19.37 -5.15
N ARG A 95 -9.02 -20.48 -4.61
CA ARG A 95 -8.12 -20.50 -3.44
C ARG A 95 -6.80 -19.78 -3.74
N GLU A 96 -6.22 -20.05 -4.91
CA GLU A 96 -5.01 -19.34 -5.32
C GLU A 96 -5.28 -17.83 -5.52
N GLY A 97 -6.41 -17.48 -6.13
CA GLY A 97 -6.81 -16.07 -6.26
C GLY A 97 -6.99 -15.37 -4.91
N LEU A 98 -7.55 -16.03 -3.89
CA LEU A 98 -7.65 -15.50 -2.53
C LEU A 98 -6.27 -15.32 -1.91
N ARG A 99 -5.36 -16.30 -2.05
CA ARG A 99 -3.98 -16.21 -1.57
C ARG A 99 -3.22 -15.03 -2.21
N VAL A 100 -3.41 -14.81 -3.51
CA VAL A 100 -2.81 -13.67 -4.22
C VAL A 100 -3.33 -12.35 -3.67
N LEU A 101 -4.63 -12.24 -3.38
CA LEU A 101 -5.22 -11.04 -2.77
C LEU A 101 -4.66 -10.78 -1.36
N ASP A 102 -4.48 -11.83 -0.54
CA ASP A 102 -3.89 -11.69 0.80
C ASP A 102 -2.45 -11.18 0.73
N GLN A 103 -1.64 -11.74 -0.16
CA GLN A 103 -0.25 -11.30 -0.36
C GLN A 103 -0.20 -9.86 -0.86
N SER A 104 -1.08 -9.50 -1.80
CA SER A 104 -1.17 -8.16 -2.35
C SER A 104 -1.56 -7.15 -1.29
N GLU A 105 -2.55 -7.46 -0.46
CA GLU A 105 -2.98 -6.60 0.64
C GLU A 105 -1.84 -6.37 1.65
N ALA A 106 -1.09 -7.43 2.01
CA ALA A 106 0.09 -7.29 2.87
C ALA A 106 1.16 -6.37 2.26
N ASN A 107 1.37 -6.45 0.95
CA ASN A 107 2.29 -5.58 0.23
C ASN A 107 1.81 -4.11 0.23
N LEU A 108 0.51 -3.88 0.04
CA LEU A 108 -0.10 -2.54 0.09
C LEU A 108 -0.01 -1.95 1.50
N GLU A 109 -0.26 -2.74 2.53
CA GLU A 109 -0.11 -2.33 3.94
C GLU A 109 1.34 -1.94 4.26
N GLN A 110 2.30 -2.74 3.81
CA GLN A 110 3.72 -2.44 3.97
C GLN A 110 4.08 -1.10 3.30
N LEU A 111 3.60 -0.87 2.10
CA LEU A 111 3.88 0.34 1.32
C LEU A 111 3.29 1.58 2.01
N ALA A 112 2.04 1.53 2.43
CA ALA A 112 1.37 2.60 3.13
C ALA A 112 2.07 2.92 4.46
N THR A 113 2.23 1.92 5.32
CA THR A 113 2.82 2.06 6.66
C THR A 113 4.26 2.56 6.60
N ALA A 114 5.09 2.01 5.72
CA ALA A 114 6.49 2.40 5.62
C ALA A 114 6.68 3.85 5.16
N THR A 115 5.75 4.38 4.35
CA THR A 115 5.77 5.78 3.90
C THR A 115 5.08 6.75 4.86
N GLY A 116 4.46 6.24 5.93
CA GLY A 116 3.72 7.04 6.92
C GLY A 116 2.29 7.36 6.51
N GLY A 117 1.75 6.67 5.53
CA GLY A 117 0.37 6.73 5.11
C GLY A 117 -0.46 5.56 5.67
N ARG A 118 -1.62 5.32 5.10
CA ARG A 118 -2.59 4.34 5.57
C ARG A 118 -3.18 3.52 4.42
N LEU A 119 -3.52 2.27 4.73
CA LEU A 119 -4.32 1.41 3.88
C LEU A 119 -5.79 1.51 4.29
N TYR A 120 -6.66 1.82 3.33
CA TYR A 120 -8.12 1.82 3.46
C TYR A 120 -8.68 0.63 2.68
N LYS A 121 -9.65 -0.06 3.26
CA LYS A 121 -10.26 -1.27 2.69
C LYS A 121 -11.78 -1.10 2.60
N PRO A 122 -12.29 -0.36 1.61
CA PRO A 122 -13.74 -0.22 1.42
C PRO A 122 -14.36 -1.59 1.10
N HIS A 123 -15.49 -1.89 1.71
CA HIS A 123 -16.22 -3.15 1.48
C HIS A 123 -17.05 -3.15 0.20
N SER A 124 -17.28 -1.99 -0.38
CA SER A 124 -18.07 -1.82 -1.61
C SER A 124 -17.62 -0.59 -2.38
N PHE A 125 -17.95 -0.51 -3.66
CA PHE A 125 -17.74 0.70 -4.45
C PHE A 125 -18.56 1.89 -3.97
N LEU A 126 -19.68 1.66 -3.28
CA LEU A 126 -20.51 2.72 -2.70
C LEU A 126 -19.85 3.44 -1.53
N SER A 127 -18.88 2.81 -0.88
CA SER A 127 -18.12 3.40 0.24
C SER A 127 -16.86 4.16 -0.20
N LEU A 128 -16.60 4.27 -1.49
CA LEU A 128 -15.41 4.99 -1.97
C LEU A 128 -15.45 6.49 -1.65
N ASP A 129 -16.61 7.14 -1.79
CA ASP A 129 -16.74 8.57 -1.50
C ASP A 129 -16.39 8.89 -0.03
N SER A 130 -16.90 8.09 0.91
CA SER A 130 -16.55 8.24 2.32
C SER A 130 -15.07 7.96 2.58
N THR A 131 -14.50 6.95 1.91
CA THR A 131 -13.08 6.64 2.01
C THR A 131 -12.21 7.79 1.49
N TYR A 132 -12.55 8.41 0.38
CA TYR A 132 -11.86 9.59 -0.12
C TYR A 132 -11.97 10.78 0.84
N ALA A 133 -13.14 10.97 1.46
CA ALA A 133 -13.32 12.01 2.47
C ALA A 133 -12.41 11.78 3.69
N GLU A 134 -12.28 10.54 4.18
CA GLU A 134 -11.36 10.19 5.26
C GLU A 134 -9.89 10.47 4.89
N VAL A 135 -9.47 10.13 3.68
CA VAL A 135 -8.12 10.44 3.19
C VAL A 135 -7.89 11.95 3.14
N ALA A 136 -8.86 12.71 2.66
CA ALA A 136 -8.77 14.17 2.58
C ALA A 136 -8.68 14.81 3.98
N GLU A 137 -9.46 14.31 4.93
CA GLU A 137 -9.41 14.75 6.33
C GLU A 137 -8.03 14.47 6.94
N GLU A 138 -7.50 13.25 6.78
CA GLU A 138 -6.17 12.91 7.29
C GLU A 138 -5.08 13.78 6.68
N LEU A 139 -5.14 14.05 5.37
CA LEU A 139 -4.20 14.96 4.70
C LEU A 139 -4.26 16.39 5.26
N GLY A 140 -5.45 16.84 5.69
CA GLY A 140 -5.66 18.15 6.31
C GLY A 140 -5.09 18.28 7.73
N HIS A 141 -4.95 17.16 8.47
CA HIS A 141 -4.60 17.13 9.89
C HIS A 141 -3.19 16.59 10.19
N GLN A 142 -2.26 16.72 9.26
CA GLN A 142 -0.89 16.26 9.44
C GLN A 142 -0.02 17.25 10.22
N TYR A 143 0.81 16.73 11.13
CA TYR A 143 1.85 17.48 11.82
C TYR A 143 3.18 17.38 11.07
N ALA A 144 3.93 18.48 10.99
CA ALA A 144 5.30 18.51 10.48
C ALA A 144 6.28 18.64 11.65
N LEU A 145 7.14 17.65 11.83
CA LEU A 145 8.19 17.68 12.85
C LEU A 145 9.54 17.95 12.17
N TYR A 146 10.23 18.97 12.64
CA TYR A 146 11.56 19.35 12.14
C TYR A 146 12.60 19.02 13.21
N TYR A 147 13.66 18.34 12.83
CA TYR A 147 14.77 18.02 13.71
C TYR A 147 16.10 18.00 12.96
N SER A 148 17.19 18.17 13.69
CA SER A 148 18.55 18.00 13.18
C SER A 148 19.07 16.61 13.58
N PRO A 149 19.42 15.74 12.63
CA PRO A 149 19.97 14.43 12.96
C PRO A 149 21.35 14.56 13.60
N LEU A 150 21.65 13.69 14.57
CA LEU A 150 22.97 13.62 15.21
C LEU A 150 24.06 13.26 14.19
N ASN A 151 23.78 12.27 13.35
CA ASN A 151 24.65 11.93 12.22
C ASN A 151 24.36 12.87 11.04
N LYS A 152 25.30 13.78 10.74
CA LYS A 152 25.21 14.77 9.66
C LYS A 152 25.84 14.31 8.35
N ALA A 153 26.33 13.06 8.26
CA ALA A 153 26.96 12.54 7.04
C ALA A 153 25.97 12.57 5.86
N ARG A 154 26.44 12.97 4.70
CA ARG A 154 25.66 13.04 3.44
C ARG A 154 26.01 11.86 2.54
N ASP A 155 25.75 10.65 3.05
CA ASP A 155 26.22 9.38 2.51
C ASP A 155 25.13 8.61 1.72
N GLY A 156 23.90 9.15 1.66
CA GLY A 156 22.78 8.47 1.00
C GLY A 156 22.26 7.25 1.78
N SER A 157 22.75 7.00 3.00
CA SER A 157 22.32 5.85 3.80
C SER A 157 20.90 6.02 4.32
N PHE A 158 20.20 4.89 4.51
CA PHE A 158 18.88 4.89 5.14
C PHE A 158 18.99 5.11 6.65
N ARG A 159 18.19 6.04 7.16
CA ARG A 159 18.10 6.39 8.57
C ARG A 159 16.70 6.14 9.08
N ARG A 160 16.60 5.22 10.05
CA ARG A 160 15.32 4.92 10.69
C ARG A 160 14.91 6.07 11.59
N VAL A 161 13.61 6.38 11.58
CA VAL A 161 12.98 7.37 12.46
C VAL A 161 11.93 6.67 13.29
N ARG A 162 11.87 7.02 14.57
CA ARG A 162 10.81 6.60 15.48
C ARG A 162 10.31 7.83 16.22
N VAL A 163 9.00 8.04 16.17
CA VAL A 163 8.31 9.07 16.93
C VAL A 163 7.57 8.39 18.08
N GLU A 164 7.72 8.90 19.27
CA GLU A 164 7.01 8.44 20.47
C GLU A 164 6.19 9.57 21.03
N ILE A 165 4.94 9.27 21.42
CA ILE A 165 4.03 10.21 22.07
C ILE A 165 3.93 9.81 23.54
N ILE A 166 4.11 10.78 24.44
CA ILE A 166 4.08 10.54 25.90
C ILE A 166 2.70 10.02 26.32
N ASN A 167 1.62 10.54 25.73
CA ASN A 167 0.28 10.07 26.04
C ASN A 167 -0.01 8.75 25.29
N PRO A 168 -0.18 7.61 26.00
CA PRO A 168 -0.38 6.29 25.41
C PRO A 168 -1.70 6.12 24.64
N ALA A 169 -2.65 7.07 24.81
CA ALA A 169 -3.90 7.08 24.05
C ALA A 169 -3.69 7.39 22.56
N TYR A 170 -2.54 7.96 22.20
CA TYR A 170 -2.24 8.31 20.83
C TYR A 170 -1.11 7.42 20.25
N ARG A 171 -1.27 7.04 19.00
CA ARG A 171 -0.25 6.32 18.25
C ARG A 171 0.17 7.16 17.05
N PRO A 172 1.47 7.51 16.95
CA PRO A 172 1.94 8.30 15.81
C PRO A 172 2.01 7.42 14.57
N GLN A 173 1.51 7.95 13.47
CA GLN A 173 1.70 7.35 12.15
C GLN A 173 2.74 8.17 11.41
N THR A 174 3.88 7.55 11.14
CA THR A 174 5.03 8.24 10.53
C THR A 174 5.76 7.30 9.57
N ARG A 175 6.52 7.88 8.64
CA ARG A 175 7.44 7.07 7.82
C ARG A 175 8.46 6.33 8.68
N VAL A 176 8.85 5.14 8.26
CA VAL A 176 9.85 4.32 8.99
C VAL A 176 11.26 4.91 8.97
N GLY A 177 11.53 5.87 8.09
CA GLY A 177 12.81 6.51 7.96
C GLY A 177 12.93 7.36 6.69
N TYR A 178 14.15 7.76 6.38
CA TYR A 178 14.50 8.54 5.20
C TYR A 178 15.90 8.20 4.71
N PHE A 179 16.18 8.50 3.46
CA PHE A 179 17.54 8.43 2.93
C PHE A 179 18.25 9.77 3.17
N ALA A 180 19.47 9.71 3.75
CA ALA A 180 20.28 10.90 3.90
C ALA A 180 20.58 11.51 2.52
N PRO A 181 20.70 12.86 2.41
CA PRO A 181 21.13 13.46 1.17
C PRO A 181 22.49 12.90 0.74
N LYS A 182 22.71 12.82 -0.55
CA LYS A 182 24.05 12.58 -1.11
C LYS A 182 24.77 13.91 -1.24
N GLY A 183 26.04 13.94 -0.83
CA GLY A 183 26.90 15.11 -0.99
C GLY A 183 27.23 15.39 -2.43
#